data_a4a75cb7e9df288185ec53a63232bc5c
#
_entry.id   a4a75cb7e9df288185ec53a63232bc5c
#
_cell.length_a   1.000
_cell.length_b   1.000
_cell.length_c   1.000
_cell.angle_alpha   90.00
_cell.angle_beta   90.00
_cell.angle_gamma   90.00
#
_symmetry.space_group_name_H-M   'P 1'
#
loop_
_entity.id
_entity.type
_entity.pdbx_description
1 polymer ?
#
loop_
_entity_poly.entity_id
_entity_poly.type
_entity_poly.pdbx_seq_one_letter_code
_entity_poly.pdbx_strand_id
1 'polypeptide(L)'
;SFTPSEYTKDLFIQDPAQPQTPESLFPDFNKLTQNINGNQILQVPELKYTAWASYGMELSGGSRLDFFGVYSWIDEVYYSPFESETEKADSYDRTDLRATWTSASSQWVVAGYVNNVFDDVGVLQVLRNGEDEGYRQSSGVTSPRQYGVELSYMFGQ
;
A
#
# COMPACT_ATOMS: atom_id res chain seq x y z
N SER A 1 0.23 -8.93 -10.29
CA SER A 1 -0.38 -8.37 -11.51
C SER A 1 0.56 -7.36 -12.14
N PHE A 2 0.57 -7.28 -13.44
CA PHE A 2 1.19 -6.22 -14.21
C PHE A 2 0.09 -5.54 -15.01
N THR A 3 -0.12 -4.25 -14.77
CA THR A 3 -1.27 -3.50 -15.31
C THR A 3 -0.78 -2.12 -15.76
N PRO A 4 -0.01 -2.03 -16.85
CA PRO A 4 0.35 -0.73 -17.40
C PRO A 4 -0.96 -0.03 -17.81
N SER A 5 -1.16 1.16 -17.32
CA SER A 5 -2.38 1.92 -17.56
C SER A 5 -2.06 3.40 -17.69
N GLU A 6 -2.47 3.98 -18.81
CA GLU A 6 -2.22 5.37 -19.13
C GLU A 6 -3.44 6.01 -19.80
N TYR A 7 -3.53 7.32 -19.74
CA TYR A 7 -4.49 8.07 -20.52
C TYR A 7 -4.03 8.10 -21.98
N THR A 8 -4.81 7.53 -22.89
CA THR A 8 -4.43 7.35 -24.31
C THR A 8 -5.01 8.39 -25.25
N LYS A 9 -5.66 9.41 -24.73
CA LYS A 9 -6.26 10.51 -25.52
C LYS A 9 -5.90 11.85 -24.93
N ASP A 10 -5.81 12.86 -25.78
CA ASP A 10 -5.65 14.22 -25.34
C ASP A 10 -6.86 14.63 -24.49
N LEU A 11 -6.58 14.91 -23.23
CA LEU A 11 -7.53 15.42 -22.26
C LEU A 11 -6.88 16.55 -21.48
N PHE A 12 -7.44 17.74 -21.67
CA PHE A 12 -6.96 18.96 -21.03
C PHE A 12 -7.83 19.24 -19.80
N ILE A 13 -7.23 19.18 -18.61
CA ILE A 13 -7.91 19.45 -17.37
C ILE A 13 -7.13 20.45 -16.53
N GLN A 14 -7.84 21.22 -15.71
CA GLN A 14 -7.23 22.19 -14.81
C GLN A 14 -6.66 21.47 -13.58
N ASP A 15 -5.42 21.80 -13.24
CA ASP A 15 -4.80 21.32 -12.00
C ASP A 15 -5.27 22.21 -10.84
N PRO A 16 -6.10 21.70 -9.90
CA PRO A 16 -6.59 22.47 -8.75
C PRO A 16 -5.47 22.83 -7.76
N ALA A 17 -4.31 22.20 -7.89
CA ALA A 17 -3.15 22.47 -7.04
C ALA A 17 -2.35 23.68 -7.50
N GLN A 18 -2.60 24.19 -8.70
CA GLN A 18 -1.95 25.41 -9.18
C GLN A 18 -2.70 26.65 -8.67
N PRO A 19 -1.96 27.64 -8.15
CA PRO A 19 -2.57 28.88 -7.70
C PRO A 19 -3.30 29.58 -8.86
N GLN A 20 -4.53 30.02 -8.59
CA GLN A 20 -5.25 30.85 -9.54
C GLN A 20 -4.66 32.25 -9.51
N THR A 21 -3.98 32.65 -10.56
CA THR A 21 -3.52 34.02 -10.72
C THR A 21 -4.67 34.89 -11.23
N PRO A 22 -4.65 36.23 -11.01
CA PRO A 22 -5.65 37.14 -11.60
C PRO A 22 -5.80 37.01 -13.13
N GLU A 23 -4.73 36.64 -13.82
CA GLU A 23 -4.74 36.33 -15.25
C GLU A 23 -5.47 35.02 -15.55
N SER A 24 -5.58 34.11 -14.59
CA SER A 24 -6.29 32.85 -14.69
C SER A 24 -7.82 32.97 -14.51
N LEU A 25 -8.28 34.08 -14.00
CA LEU A 25 -9.71 34.37 -13.82
C LEU A 25 -10.37 34.92 -15.10
N PHE A 26 -9.58 35.24 -16.15
CA PHE A 26 -10.06 35.76 -17.43
C PHE A 26 -9.40 35.08 -18.63
N PRO A 27 -9.98 34.99 -19.77
CA PRO A 27 -10.46 33.87 -20.56
C PRO A 27 -9.44 33.20 -21.46
N ASP A 28 -8.28 32.79 -21.00
CA ASP A 28 -7.51 31.76 -21.67
C ASP A 28 -7.53 30.47 -20.83
N PHE A 29 -8.70 29.85 -20.77
CA PHE A 29 -8.90 28.54 -20.15
C PHE A 29 -7.81 27.52 -20.56
N ASN A 30 -7.30 27.65 -21.77
CA ASN A 30 -6.26 26.77 -22.32
C ASN A 30 -4.88 26.93 -21.67
N LYS A 31 -4.62 28.01 -20.94
CA LYS A 31 -3.32 28.21 -20.24
C LYS A 31 -3.27 27.57 -18.87
N LEU A 32 -4.41 27.20 -18.32
CA LEU A 32 -4.54 26.61 -16.97
C LEU A 32 -4.74 25.11 -17.01
N THR A 33 -4.95 24.56 -18.19
CA THR A 33 -5.17 23.12 -18.36
C THR A 33 -3.87 22.45 -18.76
N GLN A 34 -3.64 21.27 -18.21
CA GLN A 34 -2.57 20.38 -18.60
C GLN A 34 -3.17 19.21 -19.41
N ASN A 35 -2.44 18.80 -20.44
CA ASN A 35 -2.76 17.58 -21.18
C ASN A 35 -2.24 16.39 -20.37
N ILE A 36 -3.11 15.48 -19.98
CA ILE A 36 -2.75 14.27 -19.24
C ILE A 36 -2.58 13.03 -20.11
N ASN A 37 -2.55 13.20 -21.44
CA ASN A 37 -2.27 12.08 -22.35
C ASN A 37 -0.89 11.49 -22.08
N GLY A 38 -0.81 10.19 -21.91
CA GLY A 38 0.41 9.46 -21.55
C GLY A 38 0.65 9.34 -20.05
N ASN A 39 -0.08 10.08 -19.21
CA ASN A 39 0.06 9.98 -17.77
C ASN A 39 -0.60 8.70 -17.24
N GLN A 40 -0.06 8.17 -16.14
CA GLN A 40 -0.56 6.98 -15.46
C GLN A 40 -1.97 7.20 -14.90
N ILE A 41 -2.81 6.17 -14.97
CA ILE A 41 -4.13 6.20 -14.33
C ILE A 41 -3.96 6.22 -12.80
N LEU A 42 -4.75 7.08 -12.16
CA LEU A 42 -4.74 7.29 -10.72
C LEU A 42 -4.86 5.98 -9.93
N GLN A 43 -4.04 5.82 -8.90
CA GLN A 43 -4.11 4.74 -7.92
C GLN A 43 -3.99 3.33 -8.52
N VAL A 44 -3.40 3.23 -9.70
CA VAL A 44 -3.16 1.94 -10.37
C VAL A 44 -1.65 1.71 -10.45
N PRO A 45 -1.06 0.89 -9.56
CA PRO A 45 0.35 0.54 -9.66
C PRO A 45 0.58 -0.29 -10.93
N GLU A 46 1.66 -0.04 -11.66
CA GLU A 46 1.99 -0.83 -12.84
C GLU A 46 2.30 -2.27 -12.49
N LEU A 47 3.01 -2.47 -11.38
CA LEU A 47 3.35 -3.80 -10.91
C LEU A 47 2.99 -3.98 -9.43
N LYS A 48 2.33 -5.10 -9.16
CA LYS A 48 2.06 -5.57 -7.80
C LYS A 48 2.23 -7.08 -7.77
N TYR A 49 3.00 -7.57 -6.80
CA TYR A 49 3.12 -9.00 -6.58
C TYR A 49 3.16 -9.37 -5.10
N THR A 50 2.80 -10.61 -4.84
CA THR A 50 2.88 -11.21 -3.52
C THR A 50 3.45 -12.61 -3.67
N ALA A 51 4.45 -12.93 -2.87
CA ALA A 51 5.02 -14.26 -2.74
C ALA A 51 4.84 -14.74 -1.30
N TRP A 52 4.61 -16.02 -1.14
CA TRP A 52 4.51 -16.62 0.18
C TRP A 52 5.21 -17.97 0.21
N ALA A 53 5.63 -18.36 1.40
CA ALA A 53 6.21 -19.68 1.66
C ALA A 53 5.74 -20.19 3.00
N SER A 54 5.58 -21.51 3.10
CA SER A 54 5.29 -22.18 4.34
C SER A 54 6.21 -23.40 4.50
N TYR A 55 6.61 -23.67 5.74
CA TYR A 55 7.41 -24.84 6.10
C TYR A 55 6.91 -25.41 7.42
N GLY A 56 6.56 -26.67 7.43
CA GLY A 56 6.11 -27.38 8.62
C GLY A 56 7.06 -28.53 8.97
N MET A 57 7.32 -28.70 10.25
CA MET A 57 8.14 -29.80 10.77
C MET A 57 7.51 -30.42 12.00
N GLU A 58 7.60 -31.73 12.08
CA GLU A 58 7.24 -32.47 13.30
C GLU A 58 8.42 -32.48 14.28
N LEU A 59 8.10 -32.21 15.54
CA LEU A 59 9.08 -32.23 16.61
C LEU A 59 9.01 -33.58 17.37
N SER A 60 10.07 -33.88 18.11
CA SER A 60 10.10 -35.04 18.99
C SER A 60 8.95 -34.95 19.99
N GLY A 61 8.18 -36.04 20.14
CA GLY A 61 6.99 -36.06 21.01
C GLY A 61 5.67 -35.76 20.31
N GLY A 62 5.66 -35.64 18.96
CA GLY A 62 4.43 -35.52 18.15
C GLY A 62 3.83 -34.12 18.09
N SER A 63 4.50 -33.10 18.61
CA SER A 63 4.13 -31.71 18.37
C SER A 63 4.61 -31.23 17.02
N ARG A 64 4.02 -30.17 16.51
CA ARG A 64 4.32 -29.63 15.19
C ARG A 64 4.69 -28.15 15.25
N LEU A 65 5.63 -27.74 14.43
CA LEU A 65 6.00 -26.34 14.24
C LEU A 65 5.85 -25.96 12.77
N ASP A 66 5.05 -24.95 12.52
CA ASP A 66 4.78 -24.41 11.19
C ASP A 66 5.28 -22.97 11.11
N PHE A 67 6.01 -22.67 10.05
CA PHE A 67 6.44 -21.33 9.70
C PHE A 67 5.68 -20.86 8.45
N PHE A 68 5.30 -19.62 8.46
CA PHE A 68 4.68 -18.96 7.32
C PHE A 68 5.28 -17.59 7.14
N GLY A 69 5.58 -17.25 5.90
CA GLY A 69 6.06 -15.93 5.52
C GLY A 69 5.38 -15.45 4.25
N VAL A 70 5.07 -14.17 4.22
CA VAL A 70 4.55 -13.51 3.03
C VAL A 70 5.34 -12.23 2.77
N TYR A 71 5.67 -12.02 1.51
CA TYR A 71 6.30 -10.82 1.00
C TYR A 71 5.39 -10.22 -0.07
N SER A 72 5.11 -8.93 0.01
CA SER A 72 4.35 -8.19 -1.00
C SER A 72 5.08 -6.92 -1.38
N TRP A 73 5.03 -6.59 -2.65
CA TRP A 73 5.60 -5.38 -3.23
C TRP A 73 4.57 -4.70 -4.11
N ILE A 74 4.53 -3.37 -4.03
CA ILE A 74 3.63 -2.51 -4.80
C ILE A 74 4.47 -1.38 -5.38
N ASP A 75 4.29 -1.15 -6.67
CA ASP A 75 4.94 -0.06 -7.38
C ASP A 75 4.40 1.31 -6.96
N GLU A 76 5.08 2.35 -7.36
CA GLU A 76 4.64 3.72 -7.13
C GLU A 76 3.25 3.97 -7.73
N VAL A 77 2.51 4.87 -7.14
CA VAL A 77 1.21 5.30 -7.63
C VAL A 77 1.05 6.81 -7.49
N TYR A 78 0.37 7.41 -8.45
CA TYR A 78 -0.03 8.80 -8.40
C TYR A 78 -1.46 8.96 -7.89
N TYR A 79 -1.67 9.96 -7.05
CA TYR A 79 -2.99 10.35 -6.54
C TYR A 79 -3.56 11.57 -7.26
N SER A 80 -2.83 12.08 -8.25
CA SER A 80 -3.21 13.16 -9.15
C SER A 80 -2.98 12.73 -10.61
N PRO A 81 -3.86 13.07 -11.55
CA PRO A 81 -3.66 12.77 -12.96
C PRO A 81 -2.52 13.59 -13.59
N PHE A 82 -1.93 14.50 -12.84
CA PHE A 82 -0.83 15.38 -13.27
C PHE A 82 0.56 14.82 -12.95
N GLU A 83 0.64 13.61 -12.38
CA GLU A 83 1.90 12.97 -11.96
C GLU A 83 2.76 13.88 -11.08
N SER A 84 2.10 14.60 -10.18
CA SER A 84 2.78 15.50 -9.25
C SER A 84 3.57 14.68 -8.21
N GLU A 85 4.86 14.97 -8.07
CA GLU A 85 5.73 14.34 -7.06
C GLU A 85 5.22 14.52 -5.62
N THR A 86 4.47 15.58 -5.36
CA THR A 86 3.86 15.81 -4.05
C THR A 86 2.63 14.95 -3.80
N GLU A 87 2.05 14.37 -4.84
CA GLU A 87 0.86 13.53 -4.81
C GLU A 87 1.17 12.10 -5.28
N LYS A 88 2.40 11.68 -5.08
CA LYS A 88 2.90 10.33 -5.36
C LYS A 88 3.09 9.54 -4.07
N ALA A 89 2.80 8.27 -4.12
CA ALA A 89 3.28 7.29 -3.17
C ALA A 89 4.40 6.49 -3.82
N ASP A 90 5.57 6.49 -3.22
CA ASP A 90 6.68 5.68 -3.68
C ASP A 90 6.37 4.19 -3.54
N SER A 91 7.04 3.37 -4.33
CA SER A 91 6.96 1.91 -4.19
C SER A 91 7.37 1.48 -2.78
N TYR A 92 6.69 0.47 -2.26
CA TYR A 92 7.04 -0.09 -0.94
C TYR A 92 6.86 -1.59 -0.90
N ASP A 93 7.54 -2.23 0.03
CA ASP A 93 7.38 -3.64 0.30
C ASP A 93 6.97 -3.92 1.75
N ARG A 94 6.44 -5.10 1.96
CA ARG A 94 6.03 -5.57 3.26
C ARG A 94 6.31 -7.05 3.41
N THR A 95 6.93 -7.39 4.52
CA THR A 95 7.18 -8.77 4.93
C THR A 95 6.47 -9.06 6.24
N ASP A 96 5.66 -10.10 6.25
CA ASP A 96 5.00 -10.61 7.46
C ASP A 96 5.46 -12.05 7.72
N LEU A 97 5.74 -12.37 8.99
CA LEU A 97 6.19 -13.69 9.43
C LEU A 97 5.32 -14.21 10.56
N ARG A 98 5.09 -15.53 10.56
CA ARG A 98 4.36 -16.24 11.61
C ARG A 98 5.02 -17.60 11.88
N ALA A 99 5.15 -17.96 13.15
CA ALA A 99 5.52 -19.29 13.60
C ALA A 99 4.42 -19.82 14.49
N THR A 100 3.94 -21.03 14.24
CA THR A 100 2.85 -21.67 14.98
C THR A 100 3.31 -23.01 15.50
N TRP A 101 3.25 -23.19 16.81
CA TRP A 101 3.47 -24.46 17.46
C TRP A 101 2.13 -25.09 17.86
N THR A 102 1.96 -26.38 17.55
CA THR A 102 0.78 -27.18 17.93
C THR A 102 1.25 -28.36 18.78
N SER A 103 0.63 -28.54 19.92
CA SER A 103 0.94 -29.66 20.81
C SER A 103 0.59 -31.01 20.17
N ALA A 104 1.20 -32.10 20.66
CA ALA A 104 0.93 -33.46 20.19
C ALA A 104 -0.56 -33.88 20.35
N SER A 105 -1.24 -33.38 21.36
CA SER A 105 -2.69 -33.60 21.56
C SER A 105 -3.56 -32.66 20.71
N SER A 106 -2.98 -31.74 19.96
CA SER A 106 -3.67 -30.67 19.23
C SER A 106 -4.51 -29.72 20.08
N GLN A 107 -4.46 -29.85 21.39
CA GLN A 107 -5.25 -29.03 22.32
C GLN A 107 -4.65 -27.63 22.50
N TRP A 108 -3.33 -27.49 22.44
CA TRP A 108 -2.64 -26.23 22.58
C TRP A 108 -2.08 -25.75 21.23
N VAL A 109 -2.37 -24.53 20.90
CA VAL A 109 -1.77 -23.84 19.75
C VAL A 109 -1.19 -22.52 20.25
N VAL A 110 0.09 -22.30 19.98
CA VAL A 110 0.80 -21.05 20.29
C VAL A 110 1.35 -20.50 18.99
N ALA A 111 1.04 -19.26 18.68
CA ALA A 111 1.59 -18.59 17.51
C ALA A 111 2.24 -17.26 17.90
N GLY A 112 3.46 -17.04 17.38
CA GLY A 112 4.12 -15.76 17.38
C GLY A 112 4.10 -15.16 15.97
N TYR A 113 3.91 -13.85 15.85
CA TYR A 113 3.91 -13.18 14.56
C TYR A 113 4.61 -11.83 14.62
N VAL A 114 5.12 -11.43 13.48
CA VAL A 114 5.63 -10.08 13.21
C VAL A 114 5.06 -9.64 11.87
N ASN A 115 4.29 -8.56 11.86
CA ASN A 115 3.80 -7.89 10.67
C ASN A 115 4.69 -6.69 10.38
N ASN A 116 4.97 -6.44 9.11
CA ASN A 116 5.87 -5.40 8.66
C ASN A 116 7.26 -5.50 9.34
N VAL A 117 7.98 -6.59 9.07
CA VAL A 117 9.25 -6.96 9.72
C VAL A 117 10.29 -5.84 9.61
N PHE A 118 10.35 -5.15 8.48
CA PHE A 118 11.35 -4.11 8.21
C PHE A 118 10.91 -2.72 8.64
N ASP A 119 9.66 -2.57 9.12
CA ASP A 119 9.06 -1.31 9.55
C ASP A 119 8.97 -0.26 8.42
N ASP A 120 8.76 -0.73 7.19
CA ASP A 120 8.60 0.13 6.04
C ASP A 120 7.28 0.88 6.06
N VAL A 121 7.32 2.14 5.64
CA VAL A 121 6.15 3.01 5.60
C VAL A 121 5.71 3.22 4.16
N GLY A 122 4.60 2.60 3.79
CA GLY A 122 3.93 2.85 2.52
C GLY A 122 2.87 3.93 2.66
N VAL A 123 2.73 4.77 1.66
CA VAL A 123 1.66 5.76 1.57
C VAL A 123 0.45 5.12 0.89
N LEU A 124 -0.70 5.12 1.59
CA LEU A 124 -1.95 4.49 1.11
C LEU A 124 -2.88 5.48 0.44
N GLN A 125 -2.72 6.75 0.73
CA GLN A 125 -3.57 7.82 0.23
C GLN A 125 -2.87 9.16 0.37
N VAL A 126 -3.02 10.00 -0.64
CA VAL A 126 -2.67 11.42 -0.58
C VAL A 126 -3.89 12.23 -0.95
N LEU A 127 -4.26 13.17 -0.09
CA LEU A 127 -5.34 14.12 -0.32
C LEU A 127 -4.75 15.52 -0.30
N ARG A 128 -5.03 16.30 -1.33
CA ARG A 128 -4.64 17.70 -1.42
C ARG A 128 -5.88 18.56 -1.59
N ASN A 129 -5.98 19.58 -0.76
CA ASN A 129 -7.07 20.54 -0.79
C ASN A 129 -6.69 21.72 -1.69
N GLY A 130 -7.70 22.47 -2.13
CA GLY A 130 -7.55 23.63 -2.99
C GLY A 130 -7.04 24.87 -2.26
N GLU A 131 -7.09 25.99 -2.99
CA GLU A 131 -6.61 27.30 -2.52
C GLU A 131 -7.37 27.81 -1.29
N ASP A 132 -8.67 27.55 -1.22
CA ASP A 132 -9.55 27.90 -0.11
C ASP A 132 -9.15 27.28 1.24
N GLU A 133 -8.45 26.14 1.19
CA GLU A 133 -7.90 25.46 2.34
C GLU A 133 -6.35 25.56 2.45
N GLY A 134 -5.75 26.47 1.70
CA GLY A 134 -4.32 26.75 1.71
C GLY A 134 -3.45 25.62 1.16
N TYR A 135 -3.93 24.86 0.19
CA TYR A 135 -3.24 23.73 -0.43
C TYR A 135 -2.79 22.65 0.57
N ARG A 136 -3.56 22.50 1.63
CA ARG A 136 -3.25 21.54 2.69
C ARG A 136 -3.20 20.12 2.13
N GLN A 137 -2.14 19.40 2.49
CA GLN A 137 -1.97 17.99 2.13
C GLN A 137 -2.08 17.11 3.37
N SER A 138 -2.71 15.94 3.22
CA SER A 138 -2.75 14.88 4.23
C SER A 138 -2.48 13.54 3.57
N SER A 139 -1.77 12.66 4.27
CA SER A 139 -1.44 11.32 3.79
C SER A 139 -1.84 10.27 4.81
N GLY A 140 -2.45 9.20 4.34
CA GLY A 140 -2.65 7.97 5.08
C GLY A 140 -1.46 7.04 4.87
N VAL A 141 -0.96 6.41 5.92
CA VAL A 141 0.18 5.50 5.84
C VAL A 141 -0.17 4.10 6.33
N THR A 142 0.64 3.13 5.94
CA THR A 142 0.54 1.75 6.42
C THR A 142 0.80 1.66 7.92
N SER A 143 0.31 0.57 8.55
CA SER A 143 0.61 0.30 9.95
C SER A 143 2.11 0.03 10.14
N PRO A 144 2.71 0.55 11.21
CA PRO A 144 4.10 0.25 11.55
C PRO A 144 4.26 -1.23 11.90
N ARG A 145 5.49 -1.66 12.18
CA ARG A 145 5.77 -3.01 12.63
C ARG A 145 4.96 -3.37 13.87
N GLN A 146 4.31 -4.51 13.81
CA GLN A 146 3.52 -5.08 14.90
C GLN A 146 3.97 -6.51 15.16
N TYR A 147 4.04 -6.89 16.43
CA TYR A 147 4.33 -8.26 16.81
C TYR A 147 3.43 -8.69 17.98
N GLY A 148 3.19 -9.96 18.06
CA GLY A 148 2.35 -10.49 19.12
C GLY A 148 2.47 -12.00 19.26
N VAL A 149 1.80 -12.51 20.31
CA VAL A 149 1.66 -13.93 20.60
C VAL A 149 0.18 -14.22 20.77
N GLU A 150 -0.27 -15.30 20.15
CA GLU A 150 -1.61 -15.84 20.28
C GLU A 150 -1.53 -17.20 20.99
N LEU A 151 -2.45 -17.43 21.92
CA LEU A 151 -2.58 -18.70 22.64
C LEU A 151 -4.01 -19.19 22.48
N SER A 152 -4.16 -20.42 22.01
CA SER A 152 -5.45 -21.08 21.88
C SER A 152 -5.44 -22.42 22.59
N TYR A 153 -6.52 -22.74 23.28
CA TYR A 153 -6.75 -24.03 23.90
C TYR A 153 -8.11 -24.60 23.48
N MET A 154 -8.12 -25.84 22.99
CA MET A 154 -9.32 -26.55 22.58
C MET A 154 -9.77 -27.51 23.66
N PHE A 155 -10.96 -27.29 24.19
CA PHE A 155 -11.60 -28.15 25.20
C PHE A 155 -12.35 -29.30 24.51
N GLY A 156 -12.34 -30.49 25.09
CA GLY A 156 -13.30 -31.56 24.77
C GLY A 156 -12.97 -32.39 23.51
N GLN A 157 -11.69 -32.66 23.23
CA GLN A 157 -11.29 -33.77 22.32
C GLN A 157 -10.86 -35.01 23.13
#